data_7deb8fa5de15685f1d639c8164d9a0de
#
_entry.id   7deb8fa5de15685f1d639c8164d9a0de
#
_cell.length_a   1.000
_cell.length_b   1.000
_cell.length_c   1.000
_cell.angle_alpha   90.00
_cell.angle_beta   90.00
_cell.angle_gamma   90.00
#
_symmetry.space_group_name_H-M   'P 1'
#
loop_
_entity.id
_entity.type
_entity.pdbx_description
1 polymer ?
#
loop_
_entity_poly.entity_id
_entity_poly.type
_entity_poly.pdbx_seq_one_letter_code
_entity_poly.pdbx_strand_id
1 'polypeptide(L)'
;MRKLNQKLANQFFKKYNPIEKKDVESLGFQPASFEDNKYKHIDGEVQFYTKMVVTHMSVDVKDRKSIKRGEPKNDRYLWVELQNCYGYHGWLYGEADFIAFKQVDHWFVVWRKDLVELVANKVEKEFVDYFPLYKLKTREGNKDIITLIDREDIEGIHLPL
;
A
#
# COMPACT_ATOMS: atom_id res chain seq x y z
N MET A 1 10.69 12.39 12.65
CA MET A 1 9.60 12.95 11.81
C MET A 1 10.15 13.21 10.41
N ARG A 2 9.79 12.42 9.39
CA ARG A 2 10.15 12.72 8.00
C ARG A 2 9.21 13.81 7.49
N LYS A 3 9.74 14.98 7.16
CA LYS A 3 8.98 16.00 6.42
C LYS A 3 8.81 15.50 4.98
N LEU A 4 7.60 15.20 4.58
CA LEU A 4 7.27 14.94 3.19
C LEU A 4 7.26 16.27 2.41
N ASN A 5 7.67 16.22 1.15
CA ASN A 5 7.76 17.41 0.32
C ASN A 5 6.36 17.93 -0.02
N GLN A 6 6.13 19.23 0.11
CA GLN A 6 4.85 19.89 -0.17
C GLN A 6 4.32 19.62 -1.59
N LYS A 7 5.22 19.43 -2.56
CA LYS A 7 4.84 19.06 -3.94
C LYS A 7 4.07 17.74 -4.01
N LEU A 8 4.39 16.80 -3.13
CA LEU A 8 3.77 15.48 -3.04
C LEU A 8 2.44 15.53 -2.31
N ALA A 9 2.36 16.31 -1.26
CA ALA A 9 1.09 16.63 -0.61
C ALA A 9 0.09 17.19 -1.62
N ASN A 10 0.55 18.09 -2.47
CA ASN A 10 -0.26 18.70 -3.49
C ASN A 10 -0.75 17.72 -4.58
N GLN A 11 0.07 16.74 -4.97
CA GLN A 11 -0.35 15.68 -5.88
C GLN A 11 -1.37 14.74 -5.23
N PHE A 12 -1.14 14.41 -3.97
CA PHE A 12 -2.02 13.60 -3.13
C PHE A 12 -3.42 14.24 -3.03
N PHE A 13 -3.48 15.54 -2.67
CA PHE A 13 -4.74 16.27 -2.51
C PHE A 13 -5.48 16.50 -3.81
N LYS A 14 -4.78 16.71 -4.92
CA LYS A 14 -5.43 16.91 -6.21
C LYS A 14 -6.29 15.72 -6.64
N LYS A 15 -5.89 14.51 -6.27
CA LYS A 15 -6.61 13.28 -6.65
C LYS A 15 -7.72 12.92 -5.67
N TYR A 16 -7.55 13.20 -4.37
CA TYR A 16 -8.35 12.55 -3.34
C TYR A 16 -9.06 13.48 -2.34
N ASN A 17 -8.81 14.78 -2.36
CA ASN A 17 -9.45 15.73 -1.47
C ASN A 17 -9.75 17.05 -2.20
N PRO A 18 -10.92 17.68 -1.97
CA PRO A 18 -11.25 18.99 -2.54
C PRO A 18 -10.43 20.18 -2.02
N ILE A 19 -9.53 19.97 -1.06
CA ILE A 19 -8.64 21.02 -0.54
C ILE A 19 -7.70 21.49 -1.66
N GLU A 20 -7.71 22.76 -1.97
CA GLU A 20 -6.80 23.35 -2.96
C GLU A 20 -5.35 23.31 -2.48
N LYS A 21 -4.41 23.20 -3.42
CA LYS A 21 -2.97 23.11 -3.17
C LYS A 21 -2.39 24.21 -2.28
N LYS A 22 -2.95 25.40 -2.31
CA LYS A 22 -2.54 26.56 -1.52
C LYS A 22 -2.81 26.41 -0.02
N ASP A 23 -3.68 25.48 0.34
CA ASP A 23 -4.13 25.30 1.72
C ASP A 23 -3.26 24.32 2.54
N VAL A 24 -2.30 23.65 1.90
CA VAL A 24 -1.43 22.68 2.57
C VAL A 24 -0.17 23.37 3.09
N GLU A 25 -0.03 23.44 4.41
CA GLU A 25 1.13 24.05 5.08
C GLU A 25 2.24 23.05 5.39
N SER A 26 1.88 21.84 5.82
CA SER A 26 2.88 20.80 6.15
C SER A 26 2.30 19.39 6.10
N LEU A 27 3.19 18.41 6.05
CA LEU A 27 2.91 16.99 6.19
C LEU A 27 3.75 16.40 7.32
N GLY A 28 3.16 15.50 8.09
CA GLY A 28 3.84 14.71 9.09
C GLY A 28 3.47 13.23 8.98
N PHE A 29 4.36 12.36 9.45
CA PHE A 29 4.10 10.93 9.59
C PHE A 29 4.22 10.56 11.06
N GLN A 30 3.23 9.83 11.59
CA GLN A 30 3.28 9.27 12.94
C GLN A 30 3.12 7.75 12.90
N PRO A 31 3.97 6.98 13.62
CA PRO A 31 3.79 5.55 13.76
C PRO A 31 2.45 5.21 14.40
N ALA A 32 1.82 4.13 13.95
CA ALA A 32 0.60 3.59 14.54
C ALA A 32 0.86 2.96 15.93
N SER A 33 -0.21 2.77 16.70
CA SER A 33 -0.17 1.94 17.89
C SER A 33 0.10 0.47 17.54
N PHE A 34 0.54 -0.32 18.53
CA PHE A 34 0.71 -1.76 18.33
C PHE A 34 -0.59 -2.46 17.92
N GLU A 35 -1.72 -2.06 18.49
CA GLU A 35 -3.04 -2.63 18.18
C GLU A 35 -3.48 -2.32 16.75
N ASP A 36 -3.31 -1.08 16.31
CA ASP A 36 -3.64 -0.67 14.94
C ASP A 36 -2.76 -1.38 13.91
N ASN A 37 -1.46 -1.53 14.21
CA ASN A 37 -0.56 -2.29 13.36
C ASN A 37 -0.96 -3.76 13.26
N LYS A 38 -1.23 -4.41 14.39
CA LYS A 38 -1.51 -5.85 14.47
C LYS A 38 -2.86 -6.25 13.88
N TYR A 39 -3.92 -5.49 14.21
CA TYR A 39 -5.30 -5.91 13.90
C TYR A 39 -5.91 -5.19 12.70
N LYS A 40 -5.48 -3.96 12.43
CA LYS A 40 -6.04 -3.15 11.35
C LYS A 40 -5.12 -3.04 10.14
N HIS A 41 -3.88 -3.57 10.24
CA HIS A 41 -2.85 -3.41 9.23
C HIS A 41 -2.60 -1.92 8.92
N ILE A 42 -2.35 -1.14 9.96
CA ILE A 42 -1.97 0.27 9.87
C ILE A 42 -0.59 0.42 10.50
N ASP A 43 0.40 0.82 9.73
CA ASP A 43 1.75 1.09 10.23
C ASP A 43 1.89 2.52 10.76
N GLY A 44 1.08 3.45 10.28
CA GLY A 44 1.11 4.83 10.72
C GLY A 44 0.05 5.69 10.07
N GLU A 45 0.10 6.97 10.40
CA GLU A 45 -0.76 8.00 9.83
C GLU A 45 0.07 9.07 9.14
N VAL A 46 -0.41 9.54 8.00
CA VAL A 46 0.05 10.75 7.37
C VAL A 46 -0.88 11.88 7.77
N GLN A 47 -0.33 12.92 8.38
CA GLN A 47 -1.08 14.09 8.81
C GLN A 47 -0.87 15.24 7.84
N PHE A 48 -1.95 15.80 7.35
CA PHE A 48 -1.95 16.95 6.46
C PHE A 48 -2.44 18.17 7.22
N TYR A 49 -1.60 19.18 7.29
CA TYR A 49 -1.88 20.43 8.00
C TYR A 49 -2.24 21.52 6.99
N THR A 50 -3.41 22.08 7.15
CA THR A 50 -3.85 23.33 6.50
C THR A 50 -4.13 24.38 7.57
N LYS A 51 -4.37 25.63 7.17
CA LYS A 51 -4.75 26.70 8.11
C LYS A 51 -6.01 26.40 8.91
N MET A 52 -6.88 25.55 8.38
CA MET A 52 -8.22 25.31 8.93
C MET A 52 -8.45 23.90 9.42
N VAL A 53 -7.73 22.90 8.88
CA VAL A 53 -8.02 21.46 9.10
C VAL A 53 -6.72 20.65 9.22
N VAL A 54 -6.75 19.70 10.13
CA VAL A 54 -5.79 18.60 10.15
C VAL A 54 -6.49 17.35 9.65
N THR A 55 -6.02 16.79 8.54
CA THR A 55 -6.55 15.55 7.97
C THR A 55 -5.57 14.43 8.25
N HIS A 56 -6.09 13.30 8.73
CA HIS A 56 -5.32 12.10 9.01
C HIS A 56 -5.64 11.02 7.99
N MET A 57 -4.61 10.38 7.45
CA MET A 57 -4.74 9.23 6.55
C MET A 57 -3.86 8.08 7.07
N SER A 58 -4.45 6.91 7.23
CA SER A 58 -3.73 5.73 7.71
C SER A 58 -2.98 5.04 6.59
N VAL A 59 -1.80 4.51 6.91
CA VAL A 59 -0.87 3.89 5.94
C VAL A 59 -0.39 2.54 6.46
N ASP A 60 -0.41 1.54 5.60
CA ASP A 60 0.27 0.26 5.77
C ASP A 60 1.48 0.21 4.82
N VAL A 61 2.66 -0.12 5.36
CA VAL A 61 3.94 -0.04 4.64
C VAL A 61 4.43 -1.42 4.27
N LYS A 62 4.80 -1.61 3.00
CA LYS A 62 5.30 -2.88 2.47
C LYS A 62 6.72 -2.74 1.95
N ASP A 63 7.60 -3.63 2.40
CA ASP A 63 9.00 -3.67 1.92
C ASP A 63 9.08 -4.30 0.53
N ARG A 64 10.17 -3.99 -0.18
CA ARG A 64 10.50 -4.61 -1.47
C ARG A 64 10.69 -6.11 -1.30
N LYS A 65 10.15 -6.88 -2.24
CA LYS A 65 10.29 -8.33 -2.26
C LYS A 65 10.75 -8.84 -3.62
N SER A 66 11.44 -9.98 -3.64
CA SER A 66 11.69 -10.75 -4.84
C SER A 66 10.45 -11.58 -5.21
N ILE A 67 10.35 -11.97 -6.46
CA ILE A 67 9.28 -12.87 -6.95
C ILE A 67 9.54 -14.28 -6.41
N LYS A 68 10.78 -14.73 -6.51
CA LYS A 68 11.25 -16.00 -5.93
C LYS A 68 12.29 -15.75 -4.86
N ARG A 69 12.35 -16.67 -3.92
CA ARG A 69 13.40 -16.69 -2.90
C ARG A 69 14.77 -16.80 -3.56
N GLY A 70 15.68 -15.89 -3.19
CA GLY A 70 17.05 -15.85 -3.72
C GLY A 70 17.22 -15.01 -4.99
N GLU A 71 16.14 -14.55 -5.63
CA GLU A 71 16.21 -13.59 -6.74
C GLU A 71 16.34 -12.15 -6.24
N PRO A 72 16.83 -11.22 -7.09
CA PRO A 72 16.82 -9.80 -6.78
C PRO A 72 15.40 -9.29 -6.47
N LYS A 73 15.29 -8.33 -5.57
CA LYS A 73 14.04 -7.62 -5.32
C LYS A 73 13.64 -6.83 -6.57
N ASN A 74 12.34 -6.84 -6.87
CA ASN A 74 11.80 -6.12 -8.03
C ASN A 74 10.87 -4.99 -7.59
N ASP A 75 10.64 -4.04 -8.49
CA ASP A 75 9.78 -2.88 -8.25
C ASP A 75 8.53 -2.89 -9.14
N ARG A 76 8.46 -3.77 -10.14
CA ARG A 76 7.34 -3.81 -11.07
C ARG A 76 6.17 -4.62 -10.52
N TYR A 77 6.44 -5.82 -10.02
CA TYR A 77 5.40 -6.71 -9.54
C TYR A 77 5.28 -6.61 -8.03
N LEU A 78 4.07 -6.36 -7.56
CA LEU A 78 3.79 -6.15 -6.15
C LEU A 78 3.04 -7.34 -5.57
N TRP A 79 3.54 -7.88 -4.45
CA TRP A 79 2.84 -8.92 -3.71
C TRP A 79 1.67 -8.32 -2.95
N VAL A 80 0.51 -8.93 -3.09
CA VAL A 80 -0.73 -8.56 -2.39
C VAL A 80 -1.23 -9.76 -1.60
N GLU A 81 -1.53 -9.57 -0.33
CA GLU A 81 -2.02 -10.61 0.58
C GLU A 81 -3.53 -10.47 0.76
N LEU A 82 -4.26 -11.49 0.28
CA LEU A 82 -5.71 -11.58 0.42
C LEU A 82 -6.11 -12.30 1.71
N GLN A 83 -5.32 -13.31 2.10
CA GLN A 83 -5.48 -14.07 3.33
C GLN A 83 -4.12 -14.25 4.00
N ASN A 84 -4.05 -14.10 5.32
CA ASN A 84 -2.81 -14.27 6.06
C ASN A 84 -2.49 -15.72 6.37
N CYS A 85 -1.33 -15.99 6.94
CA CYS A 85 -0.85 -17.33 7.25
C CYS A 85 -1.72 -18.11 8.27
N TYR A 86 -2.59 -17.45 8.99
CA TYR A 86 -3.54 -18.05 9.94
C TYR A 86 -4.93 -18.31 9.33
N GLY A 87 -5.17 -17.90 8.09
CA GLY A 87 -6.44 -18.07 7.39
C GLY A 87 -7.44 -16.92 7.60
N TYR A 88 -7.02 -15.80 8.20
CA TYR A 88 -7.81 -14.57 8.33
C TYR A 88 -7.57 -13.64 7.15
N HIS A 89 -8.38 -12.58 7.03
CA HIS A 89 -8.16 -11.56 6.01
C HIS A 89 -6.72 -11.04 6.04
N GLY A 90 -6.12 -10.97 4.85
CA GLY A 90 -4.82 -10.35 4.65
C GLY A 90 -4.90 -8.82 4.72
N TRP A 91 -3.74 -8.18 4.64
CA TRP A 91 -3.65 -6.72 4.75
C TRP A 91 -4.42 -5.96 3.65
N LEU A 92 -4.69 -6.57 2.48
CA LEU A 92 -5.51 -5.96 1.45
C LEU A 92 -6.89 -5.55 1.99
N TYR A 93 -7.46 -6.37 2.86
CA TYR A 93 -8.77 -6.14 3.49
C TYR A 93 -8.66 -5.54 4.90
N GLY A 94 -7.50 -4.97 5.24
CA GLY A 94 -7.31 -4.20 6.45
C GLY A 94 -8.02 -2.85 6.42
N GLU A 95 -7.69 -1.97 7.36
CA GLU A 95 -8.35 -0.68 7.54
C GLU A 95 -7.51 0.52 7.10
N ALA A 96 -6.29 0.30 6.59
CA ALA A 96 -5.48 1.39 6.09
C ALA A 96 -6.13 2.09 4.89
N ASP A 97 -5.99 3.40 4.82
CA ASP A 97 -6.43 4.18 3.66
C ASP A 97 -5.52 3.94 2.47
N PHE A 98 -4.20 3.90 2.72
CA PHE A 98 -3.15 3.74 1.72
C PHE A 98 -2.26 2.55 1.99
N ILE A 99 -1.71 2.01 0.91
CA ILE A 99 -0.60 1.06 0.95
C ILE A 99 0.62 1.74 0.33
N ALA A 100 1.73 1.79 1.08
CA ALA A 100 2.99 2.35 0.62
C ALA A 100 3.99 1.22 0.33
N PHE A 101 4.25 0.96 -0.93
CA PHE A 101 5.24 -0.02 -1.37
C PHE A 101 6.61 0.65 -1.51
N LYS A 102 7.59 0.16 -0.77
CA LYS A 102 8.97 0.59 -0.94
C LYS A 102 9.48 0.16 -2.31
N GLN A 103 10.13 1.07 -3.00
CA GLN A 103 10.84 0.84 -4.26
C GLN A 103 12.34 1.10 -4.04
N VAL A 104 13.17 0.97 -5.08
CA VAL A 104 14.62 1.16 -4.96
C VAL A 104 14.99 2.57 -4.51
N ASP A 105 14.31 3.58 -5.02
CA ASP A 105 14.62 5.00 -4.84
C ASP A 105 13.44 5.89 -4.40
N HIS A 106 12.26 5.29 -4.25
CA HIS A 106 11.05 6.02 -3.86
C HIS A 106 10.03 5.11 -3.16
N TRP A 107 8.93 5.70 -2.69
CA TRP A 107 7.72 4.99 -2.28
C TRP A 107 6.69 5.06 -3.39
N PHE A 108 6.06 3.94 -3.71
CA PHE A 108 4.86 3.88 -4.54
C PHE A 108 3.65 3.71 -3.65
N VAL A 109 2.79 4.73 -3.60
CA VAL A 109 1.66 4.81 -2.66
C VAL A 109 0.35 4.75 -3.43
N VAL A 110 -0.50 3.81 -3.04
CA VAL A 110 -1.80 3.58 -3.69
C VAL A 110 -2.94 3.62 -2.67
N TRP A 111 -4.13 3.97 -3.12
CA TRP A 111 -5.33 3.74 -2.33
C TRP A 111 -5.56 2.25 -2.14
N ARG A 112 -5.77 1.82 -0.89
CA ARG A 112 -6.12 0.42 -0.63
C ARG A 112 -7.41 0.02 -1.35
N LYS A 113 -8.41 0.90 -1.43
CA LYS A 113 -9.67 0.65 -2.14
C LYS A 113 -9.46 0.41 -3.64
N ASP A 114 -8.58 1.18 -4.28
CA ASP A 114 -8.25 0.99 -5.71
C ASP A 114 -7.56 -0.38 -5.91
N LEU A 115 -6.71 -0.79 -4.96
CA LEU A 115 -6.07 -2.10 -4.98
C LEU A 115 -7.06 -3.25 -4.79
N VAL A 116 -8.03 -3.10 -3.90
CA VAL A 116 -9.14 -4.06 -3.73
C VAL A 116 -9.94 -4.20 -5.02
N GLU A 117 -10.26 -3.11 -5.68
CA GLU A 117 -10.99 -3.11 -6.95
C GLU A 117 -10.20 -3.77 -8.07
N LEU A 118 -8.91 -3.46 -8.20
CA LEU A 118 -8.02 -4.10 -9.17
C LEU A 118 -7.99 -5.62 -8.97
N VAL A 119 -7.81 -6.07 -7.73
CA VAL A 119 -7.80 -7.49 -7.38
C VAL A 119 -9.13 -8.16 -7.71
N ALA A 120 -10.25 -7.53 -7.34
CA ALA A 120 -11.59 -8.07 -7.62
C ALA A 120 -11.86 -8.22 -9.12
N ASN A 121 -11.34 -7.31 -9.93
CA ASN A 121 -11.58 -7.30 -11.38
C ASN A 121 -10.63 -8.19 -12.17
N LYS A 122 -9.36 -8.33 -11.73
CA LYS A 122 -8.31 -8.98 -12.52
C LYS A 122 -7.85 -10.33 -12.00
N VAL A 123 -7.96 -10.60 -10.70
CA VAL A 123 -7.45 -11.84 -10.12
C VAL A 123 -8.38 -12.99 -10.42
N GLU A 124 -7.87 -13.99 -11.12
CA GLU A 124 -8.56 -15.25 -11.39
C GLU A 124 -8.45 -16.19 -10.17
N LYS A 125 -9.49 -16.95 -9.89
CA LYS A 125 -9.54 -17.95 -8.81
C LYS A 125 -8.82 -19.26 -9.20
N GLU A 126 -7.63 -19.11 -9.76
CA GLU A 126 -6.74 -20.22 -10.16
C GLU A 126 -5.48 -20.19 -9.30
N PHE A 127 -5.13 -21.30 -8.66
CA PHE A 127 -3.92 -21.45 -7.89
C PHE A 127 -2.77 -21.92 -8.77
N VAL A 128 -1.63 -21.23 -8.68
CA VAL A 128 -0.41 -21.55 -9.41
C VAL A 128 0.81 -21.50 -8.48
N ASP A 129 1.80 -22.35 -8.72
CA ASP A 129 3.01 -22.42 -7.91
C ASP A 129 4.07 -21.39 -8.33
N TYR A 130 3.96 -20.90 -9.55
CA TYR A 130 4.96 -20.08 -10.19
C TYR A 130 4.36 -18.80 -10.78
N PHE A 131 4.97 -17.65 -10.50
CA PHE A 131 4.60 -16.33 -11.01
C PHE A 131 3.09 -16.08 -11.06
N PRO A 132 2.44 -15.90 -9.89
CA PRO A 132 0.98 -15.78 -9.81
C PRO A 132 0.49 -14.38 -10.16
N LEU A 133 0.86 -13.88 -11.34
CA LEU A 133 0.38 -12.59 -11.84
C LEU A 133 -1.13 -12.69 -12.12
N TYR A 134 -1.91 -11.96 -11.30
CA TYR A 134 -3.38 -12.02 -11.28
C TYR A 134 -3.96 -13.44 -11.10
N LYS A 135 -3.19 -14.30 -10.43
CA LYS A 135 -3.61 -15.64 -10.00
C LYS A 135 -3.27 -15.83 -8.52
N LEU A 136 -3.78 -16.88 -7.94
CA LEU A 136 -3.60 -17.14 -6.52
C LEU A 136 -2.42 -18.07 -6.28
N LYS A 137 -1.76 -17.85 -5.13
CA LYS A 137 -0.71 -18.72 -4.62
C LYS A 137 -0.84 -18.87 -3.11
N THR A 138 -0.59 -20.08 -2.63
CA THR A 138 -0.40 -20.38 -1.21
C THR A 138 1.05 -20.80 -0.99
N ARG A 139 1.70 -20.29 0.06
CA ARG A 139 3.03 -20.74 0.44
C ARG A 139 2.94 -22.07 1.18
N GLU A 140 3.87 -22.96 0.91
CA GLU A 140 3.92 -24.27 1.54
C GLU A 140 3.91 -24.16 3.08
N GLY A 141 3.06 -24.95 3.73
CA GLY A 141 2.89 -24.96 5.18
C GLY A 141 2.08 -23.80 5.77
N ASN A 142 1.58 -22.88 4.94
CA ASN A 142 0.77 -21.74 5.35
C ASN A 142 -0.67 -21.82 4.82
N LYS A 143 -1.55 -21.00 5.41
CA LYS A 143 -2.92 -20.79 4.94
C LYS A 143 -3.08 -19.49 4.16
N ASP A 144 -1.98 -18.82 3.86
CA ASP A 144 -2.02 -17.54 3.16
C ASP A 144 -2.48 -17.69 1.71
N ILE A 145 -3.14 -16.65 1.22
CA ILE A 145 -3.48 -16.49 -0.19
C ILE A 145 -2.90 -15.17 -0.65
N ILE A 146 -1.99 -15.25 -1.60
CA ILE A 146 -1.26 -14.11 -2.15
C ILE A 146 -1.40 -14.09 -3.67
N THR A 147 -1.23 -12.93 -4.26
CA THR A 147 -1.17 -12.71 -5.71
C THR A 147 -0.08 -11.71 -6.05
N LEU A 148 0.37 -11.69 -7.29
CA LEU A 148 1.16 -10.60 -7.86
C LEU A 148 0.25 -9.71 -8.70
N ILE A 149 0.48 -8.41 -8.63
CA ILE A 149 -0.10 -7.43 -9.53
C ILE A 149 1.02 -6.68 -10.27
N ASP A 150 0.73 -6.18 -11.45
CA ASP A 150 1.63 -5.25 -12.14
C ASP A 150 1.39 -3.83 -11.62
N ARG A 151 2.45 -3.16 -11.17
CA ARG A 151 2.39 -1.78 -10.71
C ARG A 151 1.82 -0.82 -11.77
N GLU A 152 2.01 -1.11 -13.04
CA GLU A 152 1.52 -0.28 -14.13
C GLU A 152 0.00 -0.33 -14.32
N ASP A 153 -0.66 -1.32 -13.74
CA ASP A 153 -2.11 -1.48 -13.83
C ASP A 153 -2.88 -0.70 -12.75
N ILE A 154 -2.19 -0.01 -11.86
CA ILE A 154 -2.79 0.81 -10.81
C ILE A 154 -2.16 2.19 -10.74
N GLU A 155 -2.98 3.21 -10.62
CA GLU A 155 -2.48 4.55 -10.37
C GLU A 155 -2.00 4.71 -8.93
N GLY A 156 -0.82 5.29 -8.79
CA GLY A 156 -0.21 5.57 -7.51
C GLY A 156 0.60 6.86 -7.54
N ILE A 157 1.05 7.25 -6.36
CA ILE A 157 1.88 8.43 -6.14
C ILE A 157 3.28 7.97 -5.84
N HIS A 158 4.26 8.59 -6.51
CA HIS A 158 5.67 8.34 -6.27
C HIS A 158 6.20 9.37 -5.27
N LEU A 159 6.59 8.91 -4.08
CA LEU A 159 7.17 9.73 -3.03
C LEU A 159 8.67 9.44 -2.90
N PRO A 160 9.56 10.45 -2.93
CA PRO A 160 10.99 10.21 -2.69
C PRO A 160 11.22 9.60 -1.30
N LEU A 161 12.24 8.74 -1.21
CA LEU A 161 12.70 8.15 0.05
C LEU A 161 13.23 9.21 1.02
#